data_2798afdb11ff0ea289320e2ce8af3d9e
#
_entry.id   2798afdb11ff0ea289320e2ce8af3d9e
#
_cell.length_a   1.000
_cell.length_b   1.000
_cell.length_c   1.000
_cell.angle_alpha   90.00
_cell.angle_beta   90.00
_cell.angle_gamma   90.00
#
_symmetry.space_group_name_H-M   'P 1'
#
loop_
_entity.id
_entity.type
_entity.pdbx_description
1 polymer ?
#
loop_
_entity_poly.entity_id
_entity_poly.type
_entity_poly.pdbx_seq_one_letter_code
_entity_poly.pdbx_strand_id
1 'polypeptide(L)'
;DVEKQQVKDVRTDITCSKRRDPWIVSLSAIIGENYCCKGYRYRRYGEQTNCIGFIGLEDDVEICVAVFKYAVDCVLSEIKNIKKENACYYSDYVKRLCNSYGYGFTAGVSEAFRKQQEENEQGWGLVLVMPKEVEEASQHLGHEQFQSRAQKHLQGSEYYRGFEEGTEFDPTKRLGEEATV
;
A
#
# COMPACT_ATOMS: atom_id res chain seq x y z
N ASP A 1 26.97 8.16 20.36
CA ASP A 1 27.09 7.11 19.33
C ASP A 1 25.70 6.68 18.88
N VAL A 2 25.23 7.27 17.80
CA VAL A 2 24.00 6.81 17.15
C VAL A 2 24.37 5.56 16.36
N GLU A 3 23.90 4.40 16.80
CA GLU A 3 24.06 3.17 16.03
C GLU A 3 23.44 3.37 14.65
N LYS A 4 24.26 3.20 13.63
CA LYS A 4 23.83 3.32 12.24
C LYS A 4 22.91 2.15 11.92
N GLN A 5 21.61 2.41 11.66
CA GLN A 5 20.66 1.37 11.28
C GLN A 5 21.04 0.72 9.97
N GLN A 6 20.83 -0.57 9.87
CA GLN A 6 21.07 -1.33 8.65
C GLN A 6 19.86 -1.25 7.72
N VAL A 7 20.14 -1.21 6.43
CA VAL A 7 19.12 -1.37 5.39
C VAL A 7 18.69 -2.85 5.35
N LYS A 8 17.39 -3.08 5.38
CA LYS A 8 16.79 -4.42 5.25
C LYS A 8 15.87 -4.50 4.06
N ASP A 9 15.83 -5.66 3.45
CA ASP A 9 14.90 -6.04 2.40
C ASP A 9 13.92 -7.06 2.99
N VAL A 10 12.66 -6.69 3.12
CA VAL A 10 11.60 -7.54 3.67
C VAL A 10 10.61 -7.88 2.56
N ARG A 11 10.49 -9.16 2.27
CA ARG A 11 9.52 -9.68 1.31
C ARG A 11 8.25 -10.11 2.03
N THR A 12 7.10 -9.59 1.58
CA THR A 12 5.80 -9.98 2.13
C THR A 12 5.20 -11.12 1.33
N ASP A 13 4.21 -11.80 1.91
CA ASP A 13 3.44 -12.84 1.21
C ASP A 13 2.20 -12.28 0.50
N ILE A 14 2.07 -10.97 0.44
CA ILE A 14 0.93 -10.32 -0.21
C ILE A 14 1.12 -10.37 -1.71
N THR A 15 0.14 -10.96 -2.41
CA THR A 15 0.18 -11.20 -3.84
C THR A 15 -0.85 -10.37 -4.59
N CYS A 16 -0.53 -10.00 -5.81
CA CYS A 16 -1.42 -9.27 -6.70
C CYS A 16 -1.04 -9.54 -8.18
N SER A 17 -1.93 -9.16 -9.07
CA SER A 17 -1.68 -9.20 -10.50
C SER A 17 -2.42 -8.05 -11.20
N LYS A 18 -2.21 -7.86 -12.49
CA LYS A 18 -2.94 -6.84 -13.26
C LYS A 18 -4.46 -7.06 -13.26
N ARG A 19 -4.91 -8.29 -13.01
CA ARG A 19 -6.33 -8.67 -12.99
C ARG A 19 -6.89 -8.83 -11.59
N ARG A 20 -6.03 -9.17 -10.62
CA ARG A 20 -6.43 -9.45 -9.24
C ARG A 20 -5.79 -8.47 -8.28
N ASP A 21 -6.61 -7.63 -7.67
CA ASP A 21 -6.19 -6.63 -6.68
C ASP A 21 -5.01 -5.75 -7.15
N PRO A 22 -5.09 -5.17 -8.37
CA PRO A 22 -3.97 -4.37 -8.90
C PRO A 22 -3.67 -3.10 -8.08
N TRP A 23 -4.65 -2.62 -7.30
CA TRP A 23 -4.51 -1.48 -6.39
C TRP A 23 -3.44 -1.70 -5.31
N ILE A 24 -3.11 -2.97 -5.00
CA ILE A 24 -2.08 -3.32 -4.00
C ILE A 24 -0.72 -2.71 -4.38
N VAL A 25 -0.37 -2.68 -5.64
CA VAL A 25 0.90 -2.09 -6.11
C VAL A 25 0.95 -0.59 -5.80
N SER A 26 -0.12 0.14 -6.13
CA SER A 26 -0.21 1.58 -5.84
C SER A 26 -0.17 1.85 -4.33
N LEU A 27 -0.89 1.06 -3.56
CA LEU A 27 -0.92 1.18 -2.10
C LEU A 27 0.47 0.93 -1.49
N SER A 28 1.20 -0.06 -1.98
CA SER A 28 2.56 -0.35 -1.51
C SER A 28 3.52 0.81 -1.77
N ALA A 29 3.42 1.45 -2.92
CA ALA A 29 4.26 2.61 -3.26
C ALA A 29 3.97 3.80 -2.32
N ILE A 30 2.70 4.10 -2.09
CA ILE A 30 2.26 5.22 -1.25
C ILE A 30 2.68 5.00 0.21
N ILE A 31 2.47 3.81 0.76
CA ILE A 31 2.85 3.48 2.12
C ILE A 31 4.38 3.45 2.25
N GLY A 32 5.07 2.86 1.28
CA GLY A 32 6.53 2.83 1.26
C GLY A 32 7.11 4.23 1.36
N GLU A 33 6.71 5.13 0.50
CA GLU A 33 7.20 6.52 0.50
C GLU A 33 6.95 7.24 1.83
N ASN A 34 5.78 7.03 2.43
CA ASN A 34 5.45 7.70 3.71
C ASN A 34 6.34 7.23 4.87
N TYR A 35 6.92 6.05 4.79
CA TYR A 35 7.80 5.49 5.81
C TYR A 35 9.26 5.38 5.36
N CYS A 36 9.64 6.16 4.35
CA CYS A 36 11.02 6.20 3.83
C CYS A 36 11.54 4.85 3.36
N CYS A 37 10.66 4.04 2.75
CA CYS A 37 10.96 2.75 2.19
C CYS A 37 10.67 2.70 0.68
N LYS A 38 11.33 1.81 -0.03
CA LYS A 38 11.05 1.52 -1.44
C LYS A 38 10.26 0.23 -1.54
N GLY A 39 9.01 0.31 -2.00
CA GLY A 39 8.21 -0.85 -2.36
C GLY A 39 8.60 -1.37 -3.75
N TYR A 40 8.59 -2.67 -3.91
CA TYR A 40 8.88 -3.30 -5.19
C TYR A 40 8.06 -4.56 -5.38
N ARG A 41 7.97 -5.01 -6.64
CA ARG A 41 7.32 -6.26 -7.01
C ARG A 41 8.37 -7.32 -7.31
N TYR A 42 8.11 -8.53 -6.89
CA TYR A 42 8.95 -9.67 -7.28
C TYR A 42 8.04 -10.86 -7.63
N ARG A 43 8.55 -11.75 -8.47
CA ARG A 43 7.86 -13.00 -8.82
C ARG A 43 8.64 -14.17 -8.26
N ARG A 44 7.93 -15.12 -7.68
CA ARG A 44 8.52 -16.41 -7.32
C ARG A 44 8.63 -17.26 -8.58
N TYR A 45 9.66 -18.08 -8.62
CA TYR A 45 9.90 -18.95 -9.77
C TYR A 45 8.66 -19.81 -10.05
N GLY A 46 8.20 -19.81 -11.32
CA GLY A 46 7.04 -20.58 -11.77
C GLY A 46 5.67 -19.97 -11.45
N GLU A 47 5.61 -18.84 -10.73
CA GLU A 47 4.36 -18.15 -10.42
C GLU A 47 4.12 -16.96 -11.35
N GLN A 48 2.85 -16.72 -11.70
CA GLN A 48 2.45 -15.57 -12.52
C GLN A 48 2.03 -14.36 -11.71
N THR A 49 1.83 -14.53 -10.40
CA THR A 49 1.45 -13.45 -9.50
C THR A 49 2.68 -12.69 -9.01
N ASN A 50 2.49 -11.40 -8.77
CA ASN A 50 3.50 -10.56 -8.15
C ASN A 50 3.36 -10.59 -6.63
N CYS A 51 4.48 -10.59 -5.93
CA CYS A 51 4.54 -10.36 -4.49
C CYS A 51 5.13 -8.99 -4.23
N ILE A 52 4.85 -8.43 -3.06
CA ILE A 52 5.34 -7.12 -2.65
C ILE A 52 6.47 -7.27 -1.64
N GLY A 53 7.55 -6.50 -1.84
CA GLY A 53 8.65 -6.36 -0.90
C GLY A 53 8.95 -4.89 -0.63
N PHE A 54 9.68 -4.64 0.45
CA PHE A 54 10.10 -3.29 0.85
C PHE A 54 11.56 -3.28 1.25
N ILE A 55 12.27 -2.23 0.82
CA ILE A 55 13.64 -1.93 1.23
C ILE A 55 13.61 -0.65 2.07
N GLY A 56 14.19 -0.68 3.25
CA GLY A 56 14.24 0.47 4.14
C GLY A 56 15.22 0.22 5.29
N LEU A 57 15.42 1.26 6.11
CA LEU A 57 16.11 1.08 7.38
C LEU A 57 15.30 0.15 8.27
N GLU A 58 15.97 -0.59 9.14
CA GLU A 58 15.36 -1.66 9.95
C GLU A 58 14.06 -1.24 10.64
N ASP A 59 14.06 -0.16 11.40
CA ASP A 59 12.88 0.31 12.13
C ASP A 59 11.79 0.81 11.19
N ASP A 60 12.17 1.51 10.14
CA ASP A 60 11.25 2.06 9.15
C ASP A 60 10.53 0.94 8.38
N VAL A 61 11.26 -0.08 7.97
CA VAL A 61 10.69 -1.17 7.18
C VAL A 61 9.76 -2.06 8.02
N GLU A 62 10.05 -2.24 9.30
CA GLU A 62 9.15 -2.96 10.21
C GLU A 62 7.78 -2.26 10.31
N ILE A 63 7.79 -0.95 10.54
CA ILE A 63 6.57 -0.14 10.60
C ILE A 63 5.86 -0.15 9.25
N CYS A 64 6.59 0.07 8.18
CA CYS A 64 6.06 0.09 6.81
C CYS A 64 5.33 -1.21 6.48
N VAL A 65 5.92 -2.36 6.74
CA VAL A 65 5.33 -3.68 6.48
C VAL A 65 4.06 -3.89 7.32
N ALA A 66 4.10 -3.54 8.61
CA ALA A 66 2.94 -3.67 9.49
C ALA A 66 1.76 -2.80 9.01
N VAL A 67 2.02 -1.54 8.67
CA VAL A 67 1.01 -0.62 8.14
C VAL A 67 0.44 -1.12 6.82
N PHE A 68 1.31 -1.60 5.92
CA PHE A 68 0.90 -2.12 4.62
C PHE A 68 -0.01 -3.34 4.76
N LYS A 69 0.37 -4.31 5.58
CA LYS A 69 -0.45 -5.51 5.83
C LYS A 69 -1.80 -5.14 6.41
N TYR A 70 -1.84 -4.21 7.35
CA TYR A 70 -3.09 -3.74 7.93
C TYR A 70 -3.99 -3.04 6.90
N ALA A 71 -3.42 -2.16 6.08
CA ALA A 71 -4.18 -1.48 5.02
C ALA A 71 -4.77 -2.48 4.02
N VAL A 72 -3.98 -3.46 3.57
CA VAL A 72 -4.44 -4.52 2.68
C VAL A 72 -5.58 -5.32 3.32
N ASP A 73 -5.45 -5.68 4.59
CA ASP A 73 -6.50 -6.42 5.31
C ASP A 73 -7.81 -5.62 5.38
N CYS A 74 -7.73 -4.32 5.64
CA CYS A 74 -8.91 -3.44 5.64
C CYS A 74 -9.64 -3.47 4.29
N VAL A 75 -8.89 -3.32 3.20
CA VAL A 75 -9.47 -3.32 1.85
C VAL A 75 -10.04 -4.69 1.49
N LEU A 76 -9.30 -5.77 1.73
CA LEU A 76 -9.74 -7.12 1.41
C LEU A 76 -10.97 -7.54 2.23
N SER A 77 -11.06 -7.09 3.47
CA SER A 77 -12.23 -7.31 4.32
C SER A 77 -13.48 -6.67 3.73
N GLU A 78 -13.36 -5.43 3.27
CA GLU A 78 -14.48 -4.72 2.63
C GLU A 78 -14.82 -5.29 1.26
N ILE A 79 -13.83 -5.75 0.51
CA ILE A 79 -14.05 -6.44 -0.78
C ILE A 79 -14.89 -7.70 -0.57
N LYS A 80 -14.69 -8.45 0.50
CA LYS A 80 -15.56 -9.60 0.84
C LYS A 80 -17.01 -9.16 1.01
N ASN A 81 -17.24 -8.04 1.69
CA ASN A 81 -18.58 -7.49 1.88
C ASN A 81 -19.20 -7.05 0.55
N ILE A 82 -18.44 -6.37 -0.30
CA ILE A 82 -18.89 -5.95 -1.64
C ILE A 82 -19.32 -7.16 -2.47
N LYS A 83 -18.52 -8.22 -2.48
CA LYS A 83 -18.83 -9.46 -3.20
C LYS A 83 -20.10 -10.11 -2.67
N LYS A 84 -20.28 -10.15 -1.36
CA LYS A 84 -21.45 -10.74 -0.70
C LYS A 84 -22.72 -9.96 -1.02
N GLU A 85 -22.67 -8.63 -0.93
CA GLU A 85 -23.80 -7.74 -1.19
C GLU A 85 -24.21 -7.71 -2.67
N ASN A 86 -23.30 -8.04 -3.58
CA ASN A 86 -23.52 -7.99 -5.02
C ASN A 86 -23.45 -9.37 -5.69
N ALA A 87 -23.72 -10.43 -4.94
CA ALA A 87 -23.63 -11.82 -5.42
C ALA A 87 -24.58 -12.13 -6.59
N CYS A 88 -25.66 -11.34 -6.76
CA CYS A 88 -26.63 -11.51 -7.84
C CYS A 88 -26.20 -10.86 -9.17
N TYR A 89 -25.12 -10.08 -9.18
CA TYR A 89 -24.64 -9.38 -10.37
C TYR A 89 -23.55 -10.18 -11.09
N TYR A 90 -23.27 -9.80 -12.33
CA TYR A 90 -22.21 -10.40 -13.13
C TYR A 90 -20.84 -10.23 -12.48
N SER A 91 -20.01 -11.26 -12.57
CA SER A 91 -18.68 -11.29 -11.95
C SER A 91 -17.77 -10.13 -12.37
N ASP A 92 -17.83 -9.73 -13.64
CA ASP A 92 -17.04 -8.60 -14.17
C ASP A 92 -17.44 -7.26 -13.53
N TYR A 93 -18.74 -7.07 -13.32
CA TYR A 93 -19.26 -5.88 -12.64
C TYR A 93 -18.82 -5.85 -11.19
N VAL A 94 -18.96 -6.95 -10.47
CA VAL A 94 -18.53 -7.05 -9.06
C VAL A 94 -17.02 -6.82 -8.92
N LYS A 95 -16.24 -7.39 -9.82
CA LYS A 95 -14.78 -7.15 -9.86
C LYS A 95 -14.44 -5.68 -10.05
N ARG A 96 -15.19 -4.98 -10.90
CA ARG A 96 -15.05 -3.54 -11.12
C ARG A 96 -15.36 -2.74 -9.87
N LEU A 97 -16.41 -3.11 -9.13
CA LEU A 97 -16.74 -2.50 -7.83
C LEU A 97 -15.59 -2.67 -6.83
N CYS A 98 -15.07 -3.89 -6.72
CA CYS A 98 -13.98 -4.21 -5.79
C CYS A 98 -12.70 -3.43 -6.12
N ASN A 99 -12.31 -3.40 -7.39
CA ASN A 99 -11.13 -2.65 -7.83
C ASN A 99 -11.32 -1.14 -7.62
N SER A 100 -12.51 -0.62 -7.88
CA SER A 100 -12.82 0.79 -7.65
C SER A 100 -12.68 1.16 -6.19
N TYR A 101 -13.18 0.34 -5.30
CA TYR A 101 -13.02 0.53 -3.86
C TYR A 101 -11.52 0.52 -3.46
N GLY A 102 -10.75 -0.45 -3.93
CA GLY A 102 -9.32 -0.56 -3.63
C GLY A 102 -8.52 0.65 -4.11
N TYR A 103 -8.76 1.13 -5.33
CA TYR A 103 -8.11 2.33 -5.84
C TYR A 103 -8.57 3.59 -5.11
N GLY A 104 -9.85 3.69 -4.78
CA GLY A 104 -10.37 4.79 -3.97
C GLY A 104 -9.72 4.84 -2.60
N PHE A 105 -9.67 3.72 -1.90
CA PHE A 105 -9.02 3.61 -0.60
C PHE A 105 -7.55 4.05 -0.68
N THR A 106 -6.83 3.58 -1.68
CA THR A 106 -5.43 3.96 -1.93
C THR A 106 -5.28 5.49 -2.09
N ALA A 107 -6.14 6.10 -2.89
CA ALA A 107 -6.16 7.55 -3.07
C ALA A 107 -6.48 8.29 -1.75
N GLY A 108 -7.40 7.77 -0.96
CA GLY A 108 -7.74 8.33 0.36
C GLY A 108 -6.57 8.28 1.34
N VAL A 109 -5.86 7.16 1.41
CA VAL A 109 -4.65 7.00 2.24
C VAL A 109 -3.57 7.99 1.78
N SER A 110 -3.37 8.12 0.47
CA SER A 110 -2.42 9.08 -0.10
C SER A 110 -2.73 10.51 0.33
N GLU A 111 -4.00 10.90 0.28
CA GLU A 111 -4.46 12.24 0.69
C GLU A 111 -4.25 12.47 2.19
N ALA A 112 -4.56 11.47 3.02
CA ALA A 112 -4.33 11.54 4.46
C ALA A 112 -2.85 11.74 4.80
N PHE A 113 -1.97 10.99 4.14
CA PHE A 113 -0.52 11.14 4.31
C PHE A 113 0.00 12.49 3.83
N ARG A 114 -0.52 12.98 2.71
CA ARG A 114 -0.17 14.31 2.18
C ARG A 114 -0.49 15.41 3.17
N LYS A 115 -1.70 15.39 3.74
CA LYS A 115 -2.13 16.36 4.76
C LYS A 115 -1.25 16.29 6.00
N GLN A 116 -0.94 15.10 6.47
CA GLN A 116 -0.08 14.91 7.65
C GLN A 116 1.33 15.47 7.39
N GLN A 117 1.88 15.23 6.22
CA GLN A 117 3.18 15.75 5.82
C GLN A 117 3.19 17.27 5.73
N GLU A 118 2.13 17.88 5.15
CA GLU A 118 1.99 19.34 5.12
C GLU A 118 1.91 19.95 6.52
N GLU A 119 1.12 19.35 7.41
CA GLU A 119 1.01 19.81 8.79
C GLU A 119 2.34 19.71 9.53
N ASN A 120 3.10 18.65 9.33
CA ASN A 120 4.42 18.47 9.92
C ASN A 120 5.43 19.48 9.37
N GLU A 121 5.39 19.77 8.07
CA GLU A 121 6.25 20.77 7.45
C GLU A 121 5.94 22.18 7.95
N GLN A 122 4.67 22.57 7.96
CA GLN A 122 4.23 23.90 8.39
C GLN A 122 4.38 24.11 9.90
N GLY A 123 4.05 23.08 10.71
CA GLY A 123 4.08 23.17 12.17
C GLY A 123 5.47 22.98 12.77
N TRP A 124 6.30 22.11 12.20
CA TRP A 124 7.55 21.67 12.79
C TRP A 124 8.78 21.79 11.86
N GLY A 125 8.57 22.20 10.60
CA GLY A 125 9.63 22.23 9.59
C GLY A 125 10.17 20.85 9.20
N LEU A 126 9.39 19.78 9.46
CA LEU A 126 9.80 18.40 9.18
C LEU A 126 9.43 18.02 7.74
N VAL A 127 10.40 17.57 6.99
CA VAL A 127 10.23 17.07 5.63
C VAL A 127 10.72 15.63 5.56
N LEU A 128 9.93 14.75 4.92
CA LEU A 128 10.35 13.38 4.69
C LEU A 128 11.43 13.33 3.61
N VAL A 129 12.55 12.72 3.96
CA VAL A 129 13.66 12.50 3.03
C VAL A 129 14.02 11.02 3.04
N MET A 130 14.06 10.43 1.84
CA MET A 130 14.51 9.05 1.69
C MET A 130 15.98 8.93 2.08
N PRO A 131 16.35 8.03 3.01
CA PRO A 131 17.75 7.84 3.36
C PRO A 131 18.58 7.43 2.14
N LYS A 132 19.77 7.99 2.03
CA LYS A 132 20.68 7.74 0.91
C LYS A 132 21.02 6.24 0.77
N GLU A 133 21.22 5.56 1.89
CA GLU A 133 21.50 4.12 1.94
C GLU A 133 20.35 3.28 1.34
N VAL A 134 19.11 3.71 1.54
CA VAL A 134 17.93 3.05 0.97
C VAL A 134 17.86 3.27 -0.54
N GLU A 135 18.13 4.49 -1.00
CA GLU A 135 18.19 4.79 -2.43
C GLU A 135 19.27 3.96 -3.13
N GLU A 136 20.46 3.89 -2.55
CA GLU A 136 21.56 3.09 -3.09
C GLU A 136 21.20 1.60 -3.14
N ALA A 137 20.62 1.07 -2.08
CA ALA A 137 20.22 -0.33 -2.00
C ALA A 137 19.10 -0.69 -3.00
N SER A 138 18.29 0.27 -3.41
CA SER A 138 17.17 0.07 -4.33
C SER A 138 17.50 0.34 -5.81
N GLN A 139 18.72 0.78 -6.13
CA GLN A 139 19.11 1.12 -7.51
C GLN A 139 19.02 -0.05 -8.49
N HIS A 140 19.16 -1.28 -8.00
CA HIS A 140 19.04 -2.49 -8.83
C HIS A 140 17.61 -2.86 -9.19
N LEU A 141 16.62 -2.20 -8.57
CA LEU A 141 15.20 -2.46 -8.86
C LEU A 141 14.83 -1.93 -10.24
N GLY A 142 14.07 -2.71 -11.00
CA GLY A 142 13.58 -2.28 -12.31
C GLY A 142 12.58 -1.13 -12.19
N HIS A 143 12.47 -0.34 -13.26
CA HIS A 143 11.56 0.80 -13.34
C HIS A 143 10.33 0.50 -14.21
N GLU A 144 9.94 -0.76 -14.34
CA GLU A 144 8.75 -1.14 -15.09
C GLU A 144 7.50 -0.54 -14.44
N GLN A 145 6.74 0.21 -15.23
CA GLN A 145 5.46 0.73 -14.79
C GLN A 145 4.43 -0.39 -14.75
N PHE A 146 3.73 -0.50 -13.62
CA PHE A 146 2.60 -1.40 -13.47
C PHE A 146 1.34 -0.68 -13.91
N GLN A 147 0.77 -1.11 -15.03
CA GLN A 147 -0.49 -0.56 -15.55
C GLN A 147 -1.55 -1.66 -15.59
N SER A 148 -2.70 -1.37 -15.02
CA SER A 148 -3.87 -2.24 -15.06
C SER A 148 -5.01 -1.54 -15.80
N ARG A 149 -5.73 -2.28 -16.64
CA ARG A 149 -6.95 -1.79 -17.29
C ARG A 149 -8.03 -1.41 -16.27
N ALA A 150 -7.99 -1.98 -15.07
CA ALA A 150 -8.93 -1.66 -14.00
C ALA A 150 -8.95 -0.17 -13.63
N GLN A 151 -7.81 0.53 -13.76
CA GLN A 151 -7.73 1.97 -13.50
C GLN A 151 -8.56 2.83 -14.47
N LYS A 152 -8.88 2.29 -15.65
CA LYS A 152 -9.63 3.02 -16.68
C LYS A 152 -11.14 2.87 -16.56
N HIS A 153 -11.61 1.91 -15.77
CA HIS A 153 -13.02 1.53 -15.68
C HIS A 153 -13.51 1.51 -14.23
N LEU A 154 -13.32 2.61 -13.52
CA LEU A 154 -13.72 2.73 -12.12
C LEU A 154 -15.20 3.12 -11.98
N GLN A 155 -15.89 2.47 -11.05
CA GLN A 155 -17.26 2.83 -10.65
C GLN A 155 -17.20 3.92 -9.58
N GLY A 156 -17.74 5.10 -9.89
CA GLY A 156 -17.62 6.29 -9.07
C GLY A 156 -18.06 6.13 -7.63
N SER A 157 -19.22 5.47 -7.40
CA SER A 157 -19.76 5.30 -6.04
C SER A 157 -18.83 4.52 -5.12
N GLU A 158 -18.29 3.38 -5.58
CA GLU A 158 -17.38 2.56 -4.77
C GLU A 158 -16.00 3.22 -4.64
N TYR A 159 -15.56 3.94 -5.66
CA TYR A 159 -14.33 4.72 -5.59
C TYR A 159 -14.41 5.80 -4.51
N TYR A 160 -15.49 6.58 -4.48
CA TYR A 160 -15.67 7.64 -3.48
C TYR A 160 -15.82 7.06 -2.07
N ARG A 161 -16.51 5.96 -1.92
CA ARG A 161 -16.63 5.28 -0.64
C ARG A 161 -15.25 4.80 -0.14
N GLY A 162 -14.47 4.20 -1.03
CA GLY A 162 -13.11 3.81 -0.73
C GLY A 162 -12.24 5.01 -0.34
N PHE A 163 -12.35 6.10 -1.09
CA PHE A 163 -11.63 7.34 -0.80
C PHE A 163 -11.93 7.87 0.61
N GLU A 164 -13.20 7.96 0.98
CA GLU A 164 -13.60 8.42 2.31
C GLU A 164 -13.04 7.52 3.41
N GLU A 165 -13.17 6.21 3.27
CA GLU A 165 -12.65 5.25 4.24
C GLU A 165 -11.11 5.27 4.28
N GLY A 166 -10.46 5.47 3.16
CA GLY A 166 -9.00 5.62 3.08
C GLY A 166 -8.49 6.87 3.80
N THR A 167 -9.21 7.99 3.74
CA THR A 167 -8.84 9.20 4.49
C THR A 167 -8.95 9.02 6.00
N GLU A 168 -9.77 8.10 6.46
CA GLU A 168 -9.99 7.78 7.87
C GLU A 168 -9.08 6.64 8.36
N PHE A 169 -8.28 6.06 7.48
CA PHE A 169 -7.38 4.97 7.84
C PHE A 169 -6.38 5.41 8.92
N ASP A 170 -6.35 4.68 10.03
CA ASP A 170 -5.40 4.90 11.13
C ASP A 170 -4.25 3.90 11.02
N PRO A 171 -3.05 4.35 10.57
CA PRO A 171 -1.92 3.45 10.38
C PRO A 171 -1.35 2.89 11.70
N THR A 172 -1.70 3.50 12.85
CA THR A 172 -1.16 3.11 14.14
C THR A 172 -1.97 2.02 14.86
N LYS A 173 -3.15 1.69 14.34
CA LYS A 173 -4.14 0.86 15.05
C LYS A 173 -3.67 -0.54 15.42
N ARG A 174 -2.77 -1.15 14.64
CA ARG A 174 -2.22 -2.49 14.93
C ARG A 174 -0.77 -2.49 15.43
N LEU A 175 -0.10 -1.34 15.47
CA LEU A 175 1.30 -1.28 15.89
C LEU A 175 1.50 -1.67 17.37
N GLY A 176 0.45 -1.55 18.21
CA GLY A 176 0.47 -1.96 19.61
C GLY A 176 0.12 -3.43 19.85
N GLU A 177 -0.53 -4.11 18.91
CA GLU A 177 -0.99 -5.49 19.07
C GLU A 177 0.12 -6.51 18.80
N GLU A 178 1.06 -6.21 17.93
CA GLU A 178 2.22 -7.07 17.64
C GLU A 178 3.24 -7.10 18.78
N ALA A 179 3.21 -6.13 19.69
CA ALA A 179 4.10 -6.08 20.84
C ALA A 179 3.65 -6.96 22.01
N THR A 180 2.49 -7.60 21.93
CA THR A 180 1.90 -8.42 23.01
C THR A 180 1.89 -9.92 22.74
N VAL A 181 2.59 -10.40 21.71
CA VAL A 181 2.71 -11.83 21.42
C VAL A 181 4.06 -12.35 21.88
#